data_942893d5c544f96aeb5176abab9d5293
#
_entry.id   942893d5c544f96aeb5176abab9d5293
#
_cell.length_a   1.000
_cell.length_b   1.000
_cell.length_c   1.000
_cell.angle_alpha   90.00
_cell.angle_beta   90.00
_cell.angle_gamma   90.00
#
_symmetry.space_group_name_H-M   'P 1'
#
loop_
_entity.id
_entity.type
_entity.pdbx_description
1 polymer ?
#
loop_
_entity_poly.entity_id
_entity_poly.type
_entity_poly.pdbx_seq_one_letter_code
_entity_poly.pdbx_strand_id
1 'polypeptide(L)'
;MSRLLIRGGNRLQGEVTIQGAKNSVLPILAATILTGGSVVLRRCPRLRDVEASIRILQALGCKAGWRGDVLEVDTAGMSGCDVPDALMREMRSSVIFLGAILARCGEASLTSPGGCELGPRPIDLHLSGLRALGAEIDDTGGTLHCKAAKLTGREIVLGFPSVGATENLMLAACGAEGVTVLSNAAREPEIEDLQGFLNTCGAEITGAGTSTVVIRGGRPLHGGTYTILPDRIAAATYLCGAASAGGEVFLRDAREEHLSAVTAVLREAGCDVTGGS
;
A
#
# COMPACT_ATOMS: atom_id res chain seq x y z
N MET A 1 -26.61 12.26 -10.71
CA MET A 1 -25.24 12.51 -11.21
C MET A 1 -24.73 13.81 -10.62
N SER A 2 -23.60 13.78 -9.93
CA SER A 2 -22.93 15.00 -9.47
C SER A 2 -22.25 15.69 -10.66
N ARG A 3 -22.40 17.00 -10.75
CA ARG A 3 -21.75 17.83 -11.78
C ARG A 3 -20.61 18.62 -11.14
N LEU A 4 -19.47 18.67 -11.81
CA LEU A 4 -18.34 19.53 -11.44
C LEU A 4 -18.34 20.73 -12.39
N LEU A 5 -18.39 21.95 -11.85
CA LEU A 5 -18.27 23.20 -12.61
C LEU A 5 -16.89 23.79 -12.35
N ILE A 6 -16.09 23.92 -13.40
CA ILE A 6 -14.73 24.48 -13.31
C ILE A 6 -14.72 25.85 -14.01
N ARG A 7 -14.26 26.88 -13.29
CA ARG A 7 -13.97 28.21 -13.86
C ARG A 7 -12.45 28.38 -13.87
N GLY A 8 -11.87 28.35 -15.05
CA GLY A 8 -10.45 28.59 -15.29
C GLY A 8 -10.04 30.08 -15.19
N GLY A 9 -8.77 30.35 -15.46
CA GLY A 9 -8.21 31.71 -15.52
C GLY A 9 -7.70 32.26 -14.21
N ASN A 10 -7.75 31.50 -13.12
CA ASN A 10 -7.19 31.89 -11.83
C ASN A 10 -5.78 31.33 -11.66
N ARG A 11 -4.85 32.17 -11.20
CA ARG A 11 -3.52 31.72 -10.76
C ARG A 11 -3.61 30.98 -9.44
N LEU A 12 -2.82 29.94 -9.27
CA LEU A 12 -2.68 29.25 -7.99
C LEU A 12 -1.63 29.94 -7.14
N GLN A 13 -2.01 30.31 -5.92
CA GLN A 13 -1.10 31.01 -4.99
C GLN A 13 -1.36 30.53 -3.57
N GLY A 14 -0.28 30.21 -2.84
CA GLY A 14 -0.38 29.85 -1.44
C GLY A 14 0.37 28.59 -1.07
N GLU A 15 0.01 28.02 0.06
CA GLU A 15 0.73 26.97 0.74
C GLU A 15 -0.18 25.77 1.01
N VAL A 16 0.35 24.57 0.79
CA VAL A 16 -0.37 23.30 1.02
C VAL A 16 0.53 22.34 1.78
N THR A 17 0.04 21.81 2.89
CA THR A 17 0.71 20.70 3.58
C THR A 17 0.33 19.39 2.92
N ILE A 18 1.33 18.64 2.47
CA ILE A 18 1.10 17.34 1.81
C ILE A 18 0.72 16.29 2.85
N GLN A 19 -0.44 15.68 2.65
CA GLN A 19 -0.94 14.59 3.47
C GLN A 19 -0.12 13.30 3.30
N GLY A 20 -0.37 12.30 4.15
CA GLY A 20 0.23 10.97 3.98
C GLY A 20 -0.23 10.30 2.69
N ALA A 21 0.65 9.46 2.14
CA ALA A 21 0.44 8.81 0.85
C ALA A 21 -0.65 7.74 0.91
N LYS A 22 -1.64 7.87 0.03
CA LYS A 22 -2.70 6.86 -0.13
C LYS A 22 -2.11 5.47 -0.43
N ASN A 23 -1.21 5.41 -1.41
CA ASN A 23 -0.64 4.14 -1.88
C ASN A 23 0.33 3.51 -0.88
N SER A 24 0.74 4.25 0.14
CA SER A 24 1.54 3.74 1.25
C SER A 24 0.68 3.24 2.40
N VAL A 25 -0.36 3.98 2.77
CA VAL A 25 -1.20 3.62 3.91
C VAL A 25 -1.98 2.32 3.67
N LEU A 26 -2.40 2.03 2.43
CA LEU A 26 -3.20 0.84 2.14
C LEU A 26 -2.45 -0.46 2.40
N PRO A 27 -1.22 -0.69 1.86
CA PRO A 27 -0.43 -1.87 2.21
C PRO A 27 -0.01 -1.89 3.68
N ILE A 28 0.24 -0.75 4.31
CA ILE A 28 0.54 -0.68 5.74
C ILE A 28 -0.66 -1.11 6.59
N LEU A 29 -1.89 -0.73 6.21
CA LEU A 29 -3.11 -1.22 6.88
C LEU A 29 -3.25 -2.74 6.76
N ALA A 30 -2.99 -3.30 5.58
CA ALA A 30 -2.95 -4.76 5.43
C ALA A 30 -1.84 -5.39 6.28
N ALA A 31 -0.66 -4.75 6.34
CA ALA A 31 0.48 -5.21 7.13
C ALA A 31 0.21 -5.24 8.64
N THR A 32 -0.71 -4.39 9.16
CA THR A 32 -1.09 -4.43 10.59
C THR A 32 -1.60 -5.80 11.03
N ILE A 33 -2.22 -6.57 10.12
CA ILE A 33 -2.69 -7.94 10.39
C ILE A 33 -1.57 -8.83 10.92
N LEU A 34 -0.35 -8.62 10.45
CA LEU A 34 0.80 -9.45 10.82
C LEU A 34 1.32 -9.17 12.23
N THR A 35 1.01 -8.01 12.81
CA THR A 35 1.57 -7.59 14.10
C THR A 35 0.95 -8.31 15.30
N GLY A 36 -0.28 -8.76 15.18
CA GLY A 36 -1.01 -9.40 16.30
C GLY A 36 -1.23 -8.49 17.50
N GLY A 37 -1.11 -7.18 17.35
CA GLY A 37 -1.17 -6.21 18.43
C GLY A 37 -1.66 -4.83 17.97
N SER A 38 -1.39 -3.83 18.78
CA SER A 38 -1.86 -2.45 18.59
C SER A 38 -0.86 -1.63 17.77
N VAL A 39 -1.34 -0.96 16.74
CA VAL A 39 -0.58 -0.08 15.85
C VAL A 39 -1.21 1.31 15.83
N VAL A 40 -0.40 2.35 15.90
CA VAL A 40 -0.81 3.75 15.77
C VAL A 40 -0.19 4.34 14.50
N LEU A 41 -1.04 4.73 13.55
CA LEU A 41 -0.60 5.34 12.30
C LEU A 41 -0.85 6.84 12.34
N ARG A 42 0.23 7.61 12.15
CA ARG A 42 0.21 9.08 12.05
C ARG A 42 0.22 9.53 10.60
N ARG A 43 -0.30 10.72 10.33
CA ARG A 43 -0.42 11.30 8.97
C ARG A 43 -1.22 10.42 8.00
N CYS A 44 -2.09 9.58 8.51
CA CYS A 44 -2.96 8.76 7.70
C CYS A 44 -4.02 9.64 7.02
N PRO A 45 -4.16 9.64 5.67
CA PRO A 45 -5.13 10.49 5.00
C PRO A 45 -6.55 9.94 5.16
N ARG A 46 -7.53 10.84 5.34
CA ARG A 46 -8.96 10.48 5.41
C ARG A 46 -9.54 10.33 4.00
N LEU A 47 -9.42 9.14 3.44
CA LEU A 47 -9.85 8.80 2.09
C LEU A 47 -10.82 7.61 2.09
N ARG A 48 -11.64 7.51 1.05
CA ARG A 48 -12.61 6.39 0.90
C ARG A 48 -11.95 5.01 0.96
N ASP A 49 -10.77 4.87 0.35
CA ASP A 49 -10.04 3.60 0.34
C ASP A 49 -9.49 3.25 1.73
N VAL A 50 -9.10 4.25 2.52
CA VAL A 50 -8.69 4.07 3.92
C VAL A 50 -9.88 3.62 4.77
N GLU A 51 -11.03 4.26 4.60
CA GLU A 51 -12.27 3.86 5.30
C GLU A 51 -12.72 2.45 4.90
N ALA A 52 -12.57 2.07 3.63
CA ALA A 52 -12.83 0.71 3.17
C ALA A 52 -11.87 -0.30 3.82
N SER A 53 -10.57 0.03 3.92
CA SER A 53 -9.58 -0.80 4.61
C SER A 53 -9.90 -0.96 6.10
N ILE A 54 -10.33 0.11 6.77
CA ILE A 54 -10.80 0.05 8.17
C ILE A 54 -11.96 -0.94 8.30
N ARG A 55 -12.96 -0.89 7.41
CA ARG A 55 -14.08 -1.83 7.42
C ARG A 55 -13.66 -3.28 7.13
N ILE A 56 -12.68 -3.49 6.24
CA ILE A 56 -12.10 -4.82 6.01
C ILE A 56 -11.47 -5.35 7.31
N LEU A 57 -10.62 -4.56 7.97
CA LEU A 57 -10.01 -4.95 9.24
C LEU A 57 -11.07 -5.27 10.32
N GLN A 58 -12.12 -4.45 10.42
CA GLN A 58 -13.23 -4.68 11.34
C GLN A 58 -13.99 -5.97 11.02
N ALA A 59 -14.25 -6.26 9.74
CA ALA A 59 -14.90 -7.49 9.29
C ALA A 59 -14.08 -8.74 9.62
N LEU A 60 -12.74 -8.60 9.63
CA LEU A 60 -11.81 -9.66 10.05
C LEU A 60 -11.72 -9.82 11.58
N GLY A 61 -12.46 -9.01 12.37
CA GLY A 61 -12.48 -9.05 13.82
C GLY A 61 -11.45 -8.14 14.52
N CYS A 62 -10.75 -7.29 13.76
CA CYS A 62 -9.84 -6.30 14.32
C CYS A 62 -10.61 -5.08 14.85
N LYS A 63 -10.01 -4.35 15.80
CA LYS A 63 -10.47 -3.03 16.20
C LYS A 63 -9.69 -2.01 15.39
N ALA A 64 -10.36 -1.20 14.60
CA ALA A 64 -9.73 -0.15 13.81
C ALA A 64 -10.60 1.09 13.79
N GLY A 65 -10.01 2.28 13.95
CA GLY A 65 -10.75 3.53 13.93
C GLY A 65 -9.91 4.75 14.26
N TRP A 66 -10.47 5.91 14.00
CA TRP A 66 -9.82 7.19 14.25
C TRP A 66 -9.87 7.59 15.71
N ARG A 67 -8.73 8.11 16.22
CA ARG A 67 -8.63 8.79 17.49
C ARG A 67 -7.96 10.14 17.30
N GLY A 68 -8.76 11.18 17.17
CA GLY A 68 -8.26 12.48 16.73
C GLY A 68 -7.66 12.39 15.32
N ASP A 69 -6.38 12.74 15.19
CA ASP A 69 -5.67 12.76 13.91
C ASP A 69 -4.88 11.47 13.62
N VAL A 70 -4.93 10.49 14.51
CA VAL A 70 -4.26 9.20 14.32
C VAL A 70 -5.26 8.11 14.03
N LEU A 71 -4.83 7.10 13.28
CA LEU A 71 -5.58 5.88 13.05
C LEU A 71 -5.00 4.79 13.97
N GLU A 72 -5.84 4.25 14.84
CA GLU A 72 -5.48 3.13 15.71
C GLU A 72 -6.03 1.82 15.15
N VAL A 73 -5.19 0.79 15.12
CA VAL A 73 -5.54 -0.56 14.66
C VAL A 73 -5.05 -1.57 15.69
N ASP A 74 -5.95 -2.40 16.21
CA ASP A 74 -5.60 -3.51 17.10
C ASP A 74 -6.06 -4.82 16.45
N THR A 75 -5.10 -5.67 16.12
CA THR A 75 -5.33 -6.95 15.43
C THR A 75 -5.24 -8.17 16.33
N ALA A 76 -5.10 -7.99 17.65
CA ALA A 76 -5.03 -9.10 18.62
C ALA A 76 -6.29 -9.97 18.60
N GLY A 77 -7.46 -9.36 18.37
CA GLY A 77 -8.76 -10.05 18.31
C GLY A 77 -9.15 -10.57 16.93
N MET A 78 -8.27 -10.55 15.95
CA MET A 78 -8.57 -11.05 14.61
C MET A 78 -8.97 -12.52 14.64
N SER A 79 -10.14 -12.84 14.06
CA SER A 79 -10.73 -14.19 14.04
C SER A 79 -11.25 -14.62 12.67
N GLY A 80 -11.36 -13.68 11.71
CA GLY A 80 -11.84 -13.96 10.35
C GLY A 80 -10.70 -14.04 9.35
N CYS A 81 -10.91 -14.84 8.31
CA CYS A 81 -10.01 -14.94 7.14
C CYS A 81 -10.74 -14.64 5.81
N ASP A 82 -12.03 -14.33 5.88
CA ASP A 82 -12.88 -14.05 4.73
C ASP A 82 -13.21 -12.57 4.65
N VAL A 83 -12.94 -11.95 3.51
CA VAL A 83 -13.31 -10.56 3.27
C VAL A 83 -14.64 -10.51 2.53
N PRO A 84 -15.66 -9.80 3.08
CA PRO A 84 -16.97 -9.70 2.45
C PRO A 84 -16.92 -9.08 1.05
N ASP A 85 -17.66 -9.67 0.11
CA ASP A 85 -17.73 -9.25 -1.31
C ASP A 85 -18.00 -7.76 -1.50
N ALA A 86 -18.90 -7.19 -0.70
CA ALA A 86 -19.24 -5.79 -0.78
C ALA A 86 -18.01 -4.90 -0.54
N LEU A 87 -17.14 -5.26 0.42
CA LEU A 87 -15.94 -4.52 0.75
C LEU A 87 -14.84 -4.71 -0.32
N MET A 88 -14.74 -5.91 -0.90
CA MET A 88 -13.81 -6.17 -2.02
C MET A 88 -14.12 -5.31 -3.24
N ARG A 89 -15.39 -5.02 -3.49
CA ARG A 89 -15.83 -4.17 -4.62
C ARG A 89 -15.64 -2.68 -4.38
N GLU A 90 -15.61 -2.24 -3.13
CA GLU A 90 -15.43 -0.83 -2.78
C GLU A 90 -14.01 -0.33 -3.05
N MET A 91 -13.01 -1.21 -2.88
CA MET A 91 -11.61 -0.86 -3.03
C MET A 91 -10.91 -1.85 -3.95
N ARG A 92 -10.38 -1.37 -5.08
CA ARG A 92 -9.71 -2.21 -6.10
C ARG A 92 -8.41 -2.85 -5.64
N SER A 93 -7.71 -2.18 -4.72
CA SER A 93 -6.46 -2.66 -4.12
C SER A 93 -6.70 -3.63 -2.96
N SER A 94 -7.95 -4.05 -2.71
CA SER A 94 -8.29 -4.96 -1.61
C SER A 94 -7.56 -6.31 -1.69
N VAL A 95 -7.13 -6.73 -2.87
CA VAL A 95 -6.29 -7.92 -3.06
C VAL A 95 -4.99 -7.88 -2.25
N ILE A 96 -4.51 -6.70 -1.82
CA ILE A 96 -3.30 -6.56 -1.00
C ILE A 96 -3.45 -7.22 0.37
N PHE A 97 -4.69 -7.37 0.87
CA PHE A 97 -4.97 -8.06 2.12
C PHE A 97 -4.70 -9.56 2.04
N LEU A 98 -4.71 -10.14 0.83
CA LEU A 98 -4.59 -11.59 0.62
C LEU A 98 -3.32 -12.17 1.26
N GLY A 99 -2.15 -11.58 0.97
CA GLY A 99 -0.87 -12.06 1.49
C GLY A 99 -0.79 -11.97 3.01
N ALA A 100 -1.30 -10.88 3.60
CA ALA A 100 -1.30 -10.69 5.03
C ALA A 100 -2.25 -11.67 5.76
N ILE A 101 -3.47 -11.86 5.24
CA ILE A 101 -4.43 -12.81 5.80
C ILE A 101 -3.89 -14.23 5.71
N LEU A 102 -3.39 -14.63 4.54
CA LEU A 102 -2.82 -15.96 4.32
C LEU A 102 -1.62 -16.24 5.26
N ALA A 103 -0.73 -15.25 5.43
CA ALA A 103 0.41 -15.36 6.34
C ALA A 103 0.00 -15.48 7.81
N ARG A 104 -1.09 -14.80 8.21
CA ARG A 104 -1.58 -14.80 9.60
C ARG A 104 -2.42 -16.02 9.93
N CYS A 105 -3.30 -16.44 9.02
CA CYS A 105 -4.36 -17.43 9.26
C CYS A 105 -4.09 -18.79 8.61
N GLY A 106 -3.18 -18.88 7.64
CA GLY A 106 -2.98 -20.09 6.83
C GLY A 106 -4.06 -20.29 5.76
N GLU A 107 -5.11 -19.50 5.77
CA GLU A 107 -6.16 -19.49 4.77
C GLU A 107 -6.70 -18.09 4.53
N ALA A 108 -7.25 -17.85 3.35
CA ALA A 108 -7.91 -16.59 2.99
C ALA A 108 -8.95 -16.84 1.90
N SER A 109 -10.10 -16.19 2.02
CA SER A 109 -11.12 -16.21 0.99
C SER A 109 -11.49 -14.78 0.61
N LEU A 110 -11.39 -14.47 -0.69
CA LEU A 110 -11.68 -13.15 -1.25
C LEU A 110 -12.41 -13.31 -2.57
N THR A 111 -13.43 -12.50 -2.80
CA THR A 111 -13.99 -12.41 -4.15
C THR A 111 -12.95 -11.81 -5.09
N SER A 112 -12.85 -12.36 -6.29
CA SER A 112 -11.96 -11.80 -7.31
C SER A 112 -12.28 -10.32 -7.50
N PRO A 113 -11.30 -9.41 -7.40
CA PRO A 113 -11.56 -7.98 -7.53
C PRO A 113 -12.19 -7.70 -8.89
N GLY A 114 -13.38 -7.10 -8.88
CA GLY A 114 -14.13 -6.77 -10.09
C GLY A 114 -13.30 -5.89 -11.04
N GLY A 115 -13.58 -6.01 -12.34
CA GLY A 115 -12.99 -5.13 -13.36
C GLY A 115 -13.30 -3.66 -13.06
N CYS A 116 -12.41 -2.77 -13.47
CA CYS A 116 -12.65 -1.34 -13.38
C CYS A 116 -13.11 -0.81 -14.73
N GLU A 117 -13.84 0.29 -14.70
CA GLU A 117 -14.17 1.10 -15.88
C GLU A 117 -12.92 1.50 -16.69
N LEU A 118 -11.74 1.55 -16.05
CA LEU A 118 -10.45 1.87 -16.67
C LEU A 118 -9.72 0.65 -17.28
N GLY A 119 -10.34 -0.55 -17.25
CA GLY A 119 -9.77 -1.77 -17.85
C GLY A 119 -9.40 -2.87 -16.84
N PRO A 120 -9.08 -4.08 -17.32
CA PRO A 120 -8.72 -5.21 -16.49
C PRO A 120 -7.39 -4.93 -15.76
N ARG A 121 -7.32 -5.30 -14.49
CA ARG A 121 -6.07 -5.35 -13.73
C ARG A 121 -5.83 -6.78 -13.29
N PRO A 122 -5.05 -7.53 -14.05
CA PRO A 122 -4.78 -8.93 -13.73
C PRO A 122 -4.05 -9.03 -12.39
N ILE A 123 -4.39 -10.06 -11.62
CA ILE A 123 -3.78 -10.39 -10.33
C ILE A 123 -2.88 -11.63 -10.42
N ASP A 124 -2.56 -12.05 -11.63
CA ASP A 124 -1.76 -13.23 -11.95
C ASP A 124 -0.40 -13.22 -11.26
N LEU A 125 0.28 -12.06 -11.20
CA LEU A 125 1.56 -11.90 -10.49
C LEU A 125 1.42 -12.12 -8.98
N HIS A 126 0.31 -11.67 -8.38
CA HIS A 126 0.03 -11.94 -6.97
C HIS A 126 -0.14 -13.44 -6.73
N LEU A 127 -0.98 -14.08 -7.55
CA LEU A 127 -1.31 -15.50 -7.38
C LEU A 127 -0.11 -16.41 -7.68
N SER A 128 0.65 -16.14 -8.74
CA SER A 128 1.85 -16.90 -9.07
C SER A 128 2.91 -16.81 -7.97
N GLY A 129 3.14 -15.63 -7.42
CA GLY A 129 4.07 -15.44 -6.32
C GLY A 129 3.62 -16.13 -5.02
N LEU A 130 2.34 -16.07 -4.68
CA LEU A 130 1.80 -16.78 -3.52
C LEU A 130 1.88 -18.31 -3.69
N ARG A 131 1.60 -18.83 -4.90
CA ARG A 131 1.82 -20.26 -5.23
C ARG A 131 3.29 -20.66 -5.08
N ALA A 132 4.22 -19.79 -5.49
CA ALA A 132 5.65 -20.04 -5.30
C ALA A 132 6.04 -20.12 -3.82
N LEU A 133 5.40 -19.35 -2.94
CA LEU A 133 5.58 -19.46 -1.48
C LEU A 133 4.92 -20.70 -0.87
N GLY A 134 4.16 -21.49 -1.63
CA GLY A 134 3.51 -22.72 -1.19
C GLY A 134 2.01 -22.62 -0.94
N ALA A 135 1.35 -21.54 -1.39
CA ALA A 135 -0.10 -21.44 -1.32
C ALA A 135 -0.80 -22.30 -2.39
N GLU A 136 -1.82 -23.03 -1.99
CA GLU A 136 -2.81 -23.63 -2.86
C GLU A 136 -3.91 -22.62 -3.11
N ILE A 137 -4.19 -22.33 -4.38
CA ILE A 137 -5.16 -21.30 -4.77
C ILE A 137 -6.13 -21.88 -5.78
N ASP A 138 -7.40 -21.92 -5.37
CA ASP A 138 -8.55 -22.16 -6.24
C ASP A 138 -9.18 -20.80 -6.59
N ASP A 139 -9.22 -20.49 -7.88
CA ASP A 139 -9.78 -19.27 -8.46
C ASP A 139 -11.02 -19.55 -9.33
N THR A 140 -11.64 -20.72 -9.16
CA THR A 140 -12.87 -21.09 -9.84
C THR A 140 -14.08 -20.38 -9.24
N GLY A 141 -15.03 -20.00 -10.07
CA GLY A 141 -16.31 -19.41 -9.60
C GLY A 141 -16.26 -17.95 -9.15
N GLY A 142 -15.17 -17.23 -9.42
CA GLY A 142 -15.07 -15.78 -9.10
C GLY A 142 -14.70 -15.45 -7.65
N THR A 143 -14.44 -16.45 -6.83
CA THR A 143 -13.90 -16.32 -5.47
C THR A 143 -12.54 -16.99 -5.42
N LEU A 144 -11.57 -16.31 -4.82
CA LEU A 144 -10.25 -16.85 -4.54
C LEU A 144 -10.28 -17.56 -3.19
N HIS A 145 -10.06 -18.86 -3.19
CA HIS A 145 -9.84 -19.64 -1.99
C HIS A 145 -8.37 -20.02 -1.90
N CYS A 146 -7.67 -19.46 -0.94
CA CYS A 146 -6.25 -19.65 -0.76
C CYS A 146 -5.99 -20.38 0.55
N LYS A 147 -5.15 -21.43 0.51
CA LYS A 147 -4.72 -22.17 1.70
C LYS A 147 -3.23 -22.41 1.65
N ALA A 148 -2.59 -22.34 2.80
CA ALA A 148 -1.20 -22.70 2.96
C ALA A 148 -1.02 -23.36 4.33
N ALA A 149 -0.74 -24.65 4.37
CA ALA A 149 -0.35 -25.31 5.61
C ALA A 149 0.92 -24.68 6.20
N LYS A 150 1.79 -24.19 5.30
CA LYS A 150 3.03 -23.49 5.65
C LYS A 150 3.51 -22.70 4.43
N LEU A 151 3.76 -21.43 4.61
CA LEU A 151 4.49 -20.62 3.63
C LEU A 151 6.00 -20.82 3.80
N THR A 152 6.72 -20.96 2.70
CA THR A 152 8.17 -21.18 2.69
C THR A 152 8.85 -20.17 1.78
N GLY A 153 9.89 -19.53 2.29
CA GLY A 153 10.69 -18.55 1.54
C GLY A 153 11.30 -19.15 0.28
N ARG A 154 11.29 -18.39 -0.80
CA ARG A 154 11.75 -18.78 -2.13
C ARG A 154 12.36 -17.59 -2.86
N GLU A 155 13.14 -17.86 -3.88
CA GLU A 155 13.46 -16.88 -4.89
C GLU A 155 12.29 -16.77 -5.88
N ILE A 156 11.78 -15.54 -6.06
CA ILE A 156 10.63 -15.22 -6.91
C ILE A 156 11.04 -14.08 -7.85
N VAL A 157 10.93 -14.29 -9.14
CA VAL A 157 11.19 -13.28 -10.16
C VAL A 157 9.86 -12.78 -10.71
N LEU A 158 9.57 -11.50 -10.51
CA LEU A 158 8.38 -10.88 -11.08
C LEU A 158 8.60 -10.59 -12.59
N GLY A 159 7.69 -11.04 -13.44
CA GLY A 159 7.75 -10.77 -14.88
C GLY A 159 7.61 -9.28 -15.21
N PHE A 160 7.07 -8.50 -14.29
CA PHE A 160 6.89 -7.05 -14.36
C PHE A 160 7.01 -6.45 -12.95
N PRO A 161 7.65 -5.27 -12.77
CA PRO A 161 7.79 -4.63 -11.46
C PRO A 161 6.45 -4.05 -10.98
N SER A 162 5.54 -4.94 -10.60
CA SER A 162 4.20 -4.58 -10.10
C SER A 162 4.27 -4.16 -8.63
N VAL A 163 3.84 -2.94 -8.33
CA VAL A 163 3.76 -2.42 -6.95
C VAL A 163 2.91 -3.34 -6.08
N GLY A 164 1.65 -3.58 -6.48
CA GLY A 164 0.73 -4.38 -5.68
C GLY A 164 1.20 -5.83 -5.47
N ALA A 165 1.80 -6.47 -6.50
CA ALA A 165 2.36 -7.81 -6.33
C ALA A 165 3.57 -7.80 -5.40
N THR A 166 4.48 -6.82 -5.52
CA THR A 166 5.62 -6.66 -4.61
C THR A 166 5.15 -6.53 -3.16
N GLU A 167 4.23 -5.62 -2.88
CA GLU A 167 3.66 -5.38 -1.55
C GLU A 167 3.01 -6.66 -1.00
N ASN A 168 2.14 -7.29 -1.77
CA ASN A 168 1.41 -8.49 -1.34
C ASN A 168 2.36 -9.65 -1.02
N LEU A 169 3.40 -9.84 -1.83
CA LEU A 169 4.41 -10.88 -1.60
C LEU A 169 5.33 -10.54 -0.42
N MET A 170 5.66 -9.27 -0.18
CA MET A 170 6.37 -8.86 1.03
C MET A 170 5.57 -9.22 2.28
N LEU A 171 4.25 -8.97 2.28
CA LEU A 171 3.37 -9.31 3.40
C LEU A 171 3.31 -10.82 3.63
N ALA A 172 3.10 -11.61 2.59
CA ALA A 172 3.09 -13.06 2.69
C ALA A 172 4.44 -13.65 3.14
N ALA A 173 5.53 -13.10 2.63
CA ALA A 173 6.89 -13.53 2.95
C ALA A 173 7.28 -13.26 4.41
N CYS A 174 6.70 -12.27 5.07
CA CYS A 174 6.90 -12.05 6.52
C CYS A 174 6.45 -13.25 7.35
N GLY A 175 5.38 -13.95 6.92
CA GLY A 175 4.91 -15.18 7.56
C GLY A 175 5.56 -16.47 7.06
N ALA A 176 6.37 -16.41 5.99
CA ALA A 176 6.99 -17.59 5.40
C ALA A 176 8.24 -17.99 6.19
N GLU A 177 8.47 -19.30 6.36
CA GLU A 177 9.73 -19.77 6.96
C GLU A 177 10.92 -19.61 6.01
N GLY A 178 12.03 -19.10 6.51
CA GLY A 178 13.27 -18.92 5.76
C GLY A 178 13.37 -17.57 5.07
N VAL A 179 14.08 -17.53 3.95
CA VAL A 179 14.37 -16.30 3.21
C VAL A 179 13.61 -16.27 1.90
N THR A 180 12.92 -15.17 1.64
CA THR A 180 12.34 -14.86 0.34
C THR A 180 13.17 -13.78 -0.35
N VAL A 181 13.51 -14.00 -1.61
CA VAL A 181 14.17 -13.02 -2.47
C VAL A 181 13.21 -12.67 -3.60
N LEU A 182 12.73 -11.43 -3.61
CA LEU A 182 11.89 -10.91 -4.70
C LEU A 182 12.78 -10.14 -5.68
N SER A 183 12.96 -10.70 -6.88
CA SER A 183 13.69 -10.08 -7.97
C SER A 183 12.73 -9.39 -8.94
N ASN A 184 13.20 -8.32 -9.59
CA ASN A 184 12.41 -7.40 -10.41
C ASN A 184 11.22 -6.78 -9.63
N ALA A 185 11.46 -6.49 -8.34
CA ALA A 185 10.51 -5.81 -7.46
C ALA A 185 10.26 -4.36 -7.91
N ALA A 186 9.10 -3.83 -7.56
CA ALA A 186 8.79 -2.42 -7.69
C ALA A 186 9.72 -1.57 -6.79
N ARG A 187 10.01 -0.34 -7.21
CA ARG A 187 11.03 0.52 -6.55
C ARG A 187 10.45 1.82 -6.01
N GLU A 188 9.15 1.97 -6.07
CA GLU A 188 8.45 3.15 -5.63
C GLU A 188 8.69 3.39 -4.13
N PRO A 189 8.74 4.66 -3.68
CA PRO A 189 8.93 5.01 -2.27
C PRO A 189 7.93 4.36 -1.31
N GLU A 190 6.76 4.00 -1.81
CA GLU A 190 5.73 3.29 -1.05
C GLU A 190 6.17 1.87 -0.64
N ILE A 191 7.06 1.23 -1.43
CA ILE A 191 7.66 -0.05 -1.08
C ILE A 191 8.67 0.12 0.05
N GLU A 192 9.45 1.21 0.01
CA GLU A 192 10.38 1.56 1.09
C GLU A 192 9.64 1.86 2.40
N ASP A 193 8.51 2.55 2.30
CA ASP A 193 7.66 2.87 3.46
C ASP A 193 7.06 1.60 4.09
N LEU A 194 6.60 0.65 3.25
CA LEU A 194 6.12 -0.65 3.73
C LEU A 194 7.24 -1.44 4.43
N GLN A 195 8.45 -1.48 3.85
CA GLN A 195 9.63 -2.07 4.51
C GLN A 195 9.91 -1.39 5.86
N GLY A 196 9.90 -0.05 5.89
CA GLY A 196 10.13 0.74 7.11
C GLY A 196 9.12 0.42 8.20
N PHE A 197 7.82 0.35 7.86
CA PHE A 197 6.77 -0.04 8.79
C PHE A 197 6.98 -1.47 9.32
N LEU A 198 7.17 -2.45 8.44
CA LEU A 198 7.34 -3.84 8.81
C LEU A 198 8.59 -4.04 9.69
N ASN A 199 9.71 -3.39 9.36
CA ASN A 199 10.92 -3.45 10.17
C ASN A 199 10.74 -2.77 11.53
N THR A 200 9.96 -1.68 11.61
CA THR A 200 9.58 -1.07 12.91
C THR A 200 8.77 -2.05 13.76
N CYS A 201 8.01 -2.95 13.14
CA CYS A 201 7.25 -3.99 13.82
C CYS A 201 8.04 -5.29 14.07
N GLY A 202 9.34 -5.33 13.79
CA GLY A 202 10.22 -6.48 14.08
C GLY A 202 10.50 -7.40 12.89
N ALA A 203 10.08 -7.06 11.68
CA ALA A 203 10.48 -7.78 10.47
C ALA A 203 11.96 -7.55 10.15
N GLU A 204 12.52 -8.37 9.27
CA GLU A 204 13.88 -8.23 8.74
C GLU A 204 13.80 -8.20 7.22
N ILE A 205 13.63 -6.99 6.67
CA ILE A 205 13.48 -6.73 5.23
C ILE A 205 14.53 -5.74 4.79
N THR A 206 15.14 -5.99 3.64
CA THR A 206 16.15 -5.11 3.03
C THR A 206 15.94 -5.03 1.52
N GLY A 207 16.44 -3.96 0.90
CA GLY A 207 16.47 -3.82 -0.55
C GLY A 207 15.27 -3.13 -1.18
N ALA A 208 14.25 -2.69 -0.42
CA ALA A 208 13.20 -1.83 -0.96
C ALA A 208 13.81 -0.57 -1.61
N GLY A 209 13.19 -0.07 -2.69
CA GLY A 209 13.75 0.98 -3.54
C GLY A 209 14.73 0.46 -4.61
N THR A 210 15.15 -0.80 -4.53
CA THR A 210 15.96 -1.49 -5.56
C THR A 210 15.14 -2.53 -6.31
N SER A 211 15.74 -3.20 -7.30
CA SER A 211 15.09 -4.29 -8.03
C SER A 211 15.01 -5.60 -7.24
N THR A 212 15.60 -5.68 -6.05
CA THR A 212 15.65 -6.91 -5.26
C THR A 212 15.32 -6.63 -3.81
N VAL A 213 14.26 -7.27 -3.31
CA VAL A 213 13.86 -7.19 -1.90
C VAL A 213 14.09 -8.54 -1.24
N VAL A 214 14.76 -8.53 -0.09
CA VAL A 214 15.06 -9.73 0.68
C VAL A 214 14.30 -9.69 1.99
N ILE A 215 13.52 -10.73 2.27
CA ILE A 215 12.69 -10.86 3.45
C ILE A 215 13.10 -12.11 4.23
N ARG A 216 13.49 -11.97 5.49
CA ARG A 216 13.67 -13.07 6.44
C ARG A 216 12.40 -13.24 7.26
N GLY A 217 11.55 -14.16 6.83
CA GLY A 217 10.23 -14.37 7.41
C GLY A 217 10.25 -15.32 8.62
N GLY A 218 9.04 -15.66 9.09
CA GLY A 218 8.84 -16.54 10.24
C GLY A 218 9.12 -15.90 11.60
N ARG A 219 9.31 -14.58 11.66
CA ARG A 219 9.56 -13.83 12.90
C ARG A 219 8.23 -13.32 13.49
N PRO A 220 8.08 -13.36 14.81
CA PRO A 220 6.93 -12.72 15.44
C PRO A 220 7.02 -11.20 15.27
N LEU A 221 5.97 -10.59 14.76
CA LEU A 221 5.86 -9.15 14.64
C LEU A 221 5.06 -8.58 15.81
N HIS A 222 5.30 -7.30 16.11
CA HIS A 222 4.63 -6.60 17.21
C HIS A 222 4.04 -5.27 16.74
N GLY A 223 3.12 -4.71 17.52
CA GLY A 223 2.58 -3.39 17.29
C GLY A 223 3.60 -2.27 17.52
N GLY A 224 3.22 -1.06 17.13
CA GLY A 224 4.06 0.12 17.27
C GLY A 224 3.42 1.39 16.74
N THR A 225 4.18 2.46 16.70
CA THR A 225 3.74 3.73 16.11
C THR A 225 4.54 4.00 14.84
N TYR A 226 3.84 4.36 13.77
CA TYR A 226 4.45 4.67 12.49
C TYR A 226 3.86 5.92 11.87
N THR A 227 4.67 6.67 11.12
CA THR A 227 4.23 7.87 10.40
C THR A 227 4.32 7.62 8.91
N ILE A 228 3.16 7.68 8.24
CA ILE A 228 3.05 7.47 6.78
C ILE A 228 3.84 8.54 6.03
N LEU A 229 4.56 8.17 5.00
CA LEU A 229 5.32 9.10 4.15
C LEU A 229 4.37 10.07 3.41
N PRO A 230 4.83 11.28 3.05
CA PRO A 230 4.01 12.24 2.31
C PRO A 230 3.70 11.76 0.89
N ASP A 231 2.50 12.10 0.39
CA ASP A 231 2.01 11.69 -0.92
C ASP A 231 2.68 12.46 -2.05
N ARG A 232 3.65 11.80 -2.71
CA ARG A 232 4.35 12.35 -3.89
C ARG A 232 3.42 12.61 -5.08
N ILE A 233 2.33 11.83 -5.20
CA ILE A 233 1.37 11.98 -6.31
C ILE A 233 0.52 13.23 -6.10
N ALA A 234 0.07 13.48 -4.88
CA ALA A 234 -0.60 14.73 -4.52
C ALA A 234 0.33 15.93 -4.71
N ALA A 235 1.58 15.84 -4.23
CA ALA A 235 2.57 16.89 -4.41
C ALA A 235 2.82 17.20 -5.89
N ALA A 236 3.06 16.18 -6.71
CA ALA A 236 3.24 16.33 -8.15
C ALA A 236 2.01 16.97 -8.82
N THR A 237 0.80 16.61 -8.37
CA THR A 237 -0.45 17.19 -8.90
C THR A 237 -0.54 18.69 -8.62
N TYR A 238 -0.17 19.15 -7.42
CA TYR A 238 -0.11 20.59 -7.10
C TYR A 238 0.94 21.33 -7.92
N LEU A 239 2.14 20.75 -8.09
CA LEU A 239 3.20 21.34 -8.92
C LEU A 239 2.74 21.49 -10.38
N CYS A 240 2.18 20.42 -10.97
CA CYS A 240 1.63 20.47 -12.33
C CYS A 240 0.45 21.44 -12.45
N GLY A 241 -0.39 21.54 -11.40
CA GLY A 241 -1.47 22.49 -11.33
C GLY A 241 -0.97 23.93 -11.37
N ALA A 242 0.07 24.27 -10.60
CA ALA A 242 0.71 25.59 -10.60
C ALA A 242 1.37 25.90 -11.94
N ALA A 243 2.08 24.93 -12.52
CA ALA A 243 2.68 25.08 -13.84
C ALA A 243 1.63 25.38 -14.95
N SER A 244 0.47 24.72 -14.87
CA SER A 244 -0.61 24.88 -15.85
C SER A 244 -1.41 26.17 -15.67
N ALA A 245 -1.73 26.56 -14.44
CA ALA A 245 -2.54 27.73 -14.14
C ALA A 245 -1.73 29.02 -13.97
N GLY A 246 -0.42 28.89 -13.80
CA GLY A 246 0.47 29.95 -13.36
C GLY A 246 0.28 30.25 -11.88
N GLY A 247 1.27 30.94 -11.29
CA GLY A 247 1.26 31.32 -9.89
C GLY A 247 2.45 30.79 -9.12
N GLU A 248 2.31 30.71 -7.81
CA GLU A 248 3.37 30.26 -6.90
C GLU A 248 2.75 29.41 -5.79
N VAL A 249 3.20 28.18 -5.62
CA VAL A 249 2.73 27.29 -4.56
C VAL A 249 3.90 26.78 -3.74
N PHE A 250 3.73 26.76 -2.43
CA PHE A 250 4.67 26.16 -1.49
C PHE A 250 4.08 24.86 -0.93
N LEU A 251 4.83 23.76 -1.07
CA LEU A 251 4.39 22.46 -0.60
C LEU A 251 5.15 22.08 0.68
N ARG A 252 4.47 22.20 1.83
CA ARG A 252 5.03 21.74 3.10
C ARG A 252 5.04 20.23 3.17
N ASP A 253 6.06 19.70 3.83
CA ASP A 253 6.22 18.26 4.07
C ASP A 253 6.31 17.38 2.80
N ALA A 254 6.51 17.98 1.63
CA ALA A 254 6.86 17.22 0.42
C ALA A 254 8.30 16.72 0.51
N ARG A 255 8.56 15.52 0.00
CA ARG A 255 9.92 14.99 -0.13
C ARG A 255 10.46 15.24 -1.54
N GLU A 256 11.50 16.06 -1.65
CA GLU A 256 12.08 16.44 -2.95
C GLU A 256 12.61 15.22 -3.70
N GLU A 257 13.25 14.29 -2.98
CA GLU A 257 13.79 13.06 -3.56
C GLU A 257 12.74 12.20 -4.28
N HIS A 258 11.47 12.26 -3.82
CA HIS A 258 10.36 11.54 -4.47
C HIS A 258 9.76 12.28 -5.67
N LEU A 259 10.17 13.53 -5.90
CA LEU A 259 9.64 14.41 -6.94
C LEU A 259 10.65 14.71 -8.05
N SER A 260 11.88 14.19 -7.95
CA SER A 260 13.01 14.54 -8.83
C SER A 260 12.69 14.46 -10.32
N ALA A 261 12.00 13.40 -10.76
CA ALA A 261 11.60 13.24 -12.16
C ALA A 261 10.59 14.31 -12.60
N VAL A 262 9.61 14.64 -11.75
CA VAL A 262 8.58 15.65 -12.05
C VAL A 262 9.20 17.05 -12.06
N THR A 263 10.02 17.38 -11.08
CA THR A 263 10.67 18.69 -10.98
C THR A 263 11.66 18.94 -12.13
N ALA A 264 12.36 17.89 -12.59
CA ALA A 264 13.21 17.98 -13.76
C ALA A 264 12.41 18.39 -15.02
N VAL A 265 11.30 17.70 -15.30
CA VAL A 265 10.44 18.02 -16.45
C VAL A 265 9.82 19.43 -16.32
N LEU A 266 9.40 19.82 -15.14
CA LEU A 266 8.85 21.17 -14.92
C LEU A 266 9.89 22.27 -15.13
N ARG A 267 11.15 22.05 -14.71
CA ARG A 267 12.27 22.98 -14.99
C ARG A 267 12.57 23.07 -16.48
N GLU A 268 12.57 21.95 -17.19
CA GLU A 268 12.70 21.92 -18.67
C GLU A 268 11.56 22.67 -19.37
N ALA A 269 10.35 22.62 -18.82
CA ALA A 269 9.21 23.39 -19.30
C ALA A 269 9.24 24.88 -18.96
N GLY A 270 10.30 25.36 -18.27
CA GLY A 270 10.49 26.77 -17.92
C GLY A 270 9.89 27.19 -16.58
N CYS A 271 9.50 26.22 -15.72
CA CYS A 271 9.06 26.54 -14.37
C CYS A 271 10.25 26.73 -13.43
N ASP A 272 10.17 27.71 -12.54
CA ASP A 272 11.11 27.85 -11.43
C ASP A 272 10.68 26.92 -10.29
N VAL A 273 11.50 25.91 -9.98
CA VAL A 273 11.24 24.93 -8.93
C VAL A 273 12.45 24.86 -8.03
N THR A 274 12.29 25.32 -6.79
CA THR A 274 13.34 25.32 -5.77
C THR A 274 12.99 24.36 -4.64
N GLY A 275 14.00 23.68 -4.08
CA GLY A 275 13.86 22.96 -2.81
C GLY A 275 13.83 23.95 -1.66
N GLY A 276 12.93 23.73 -0.70
CA GLY A 276 12.91 24.49 0.56
C GLY A 276 13.53 23.64 1.67
N SER A 277 14.38 24.27 2.48
CA SER A 277 14.92 23.67 3.72
C SER A 277 13.92 23.81 4.86
#